data_42916d47c2544efd46ed9d6358fd5fde
#
_entry.id   42916d47c2544efd46ed9d6358fd5fde
#
_cell.length_a   1.000
_cell.length_b   1.000
_cell.length_c   1.000
_cell.angle_alpha   90.00
_cell.angle_beta   90.00
_cell.angle_gamma   90.00
#
_symmetry.space_group_name_H-M   'P 1'
#
loop_
_entity.id
_entity.type
_entity.pdbx_description
1 polymer ?
#
loop_
_entity_poly.entity_id
_entity_poly.type
_entity_poly.pdbx_seq_one_letter_code
_entity_poly.pdbx_strand_id
1 'polypeptide(L)'
;GQYTPGVFTGKPLGGGGSEGRTEATGYGVIYTVREALKHLKMDSKKTVAAIEGFGNVAQYAAIGFVEQLGGKVACVSCWDRHDKKSYTYSHKQGVDPRFLLTIVDQYGTIDKKAAEEAGYVIEDGDAWITKEADVLIPAAIEGHVNAETTKKMSSRVKVVAEGANGPCTPEADEFFKANKIFNIPDFLCNAGGVTTSYFEQVQNDMNFYWTKNEVLEKLDTKMTN
;
A
#
# COMPACT_ATOMS: atom_id res chain seq x y z
N GLY A 1 -10.75 -11.67 -37.77
CA GLY A 1 -9.86 -10.91 -36.90
C GLY A 1 -8.74 -11.78 -36.36
N GLN A 2 -7.61 -11.19 -36.03
CA GLN A 2 -6.49 -11.90 -35.39
C GLN A 2 -6.72 -11.98 -33.87
N TYR A 3 -6.42 -13.13 -33.25
CA TYR A 3 -6.41 -13.27 -31.82
C TYR A 3 -5.15 -12.60 -31.24
N THR A 4 -5.30 -11.50 -30.53
CA THR A 4 -4.21 -10.68 -29.99
C THR A 4 -4.42 -10.41 -28.50
N PRO A 5 -4.24 -11.41 -27.63
CA PRO A 5 -4.57 -11.29 -26.20
C PRO A 5 -3.69 -10.30 -25.43
N GLY A 6 -2.51 -9.96 -25.97
CA GLY A 6 -1.60 -8.97 -25.35
C GLY A 6 -2.00 -7.51 -25.53
N VAL A 7 -3.06 -7.20 -26.31
CA VAL A 7 -3.47 -5.79 -26.62
C VAL A 7 -4.02 -5.05 -25.38
N PHE A 8 -4.58 -5.76 -24.41
CA PHE A 8 -5.10 -5.16 -23.17
C PHE A 8 -4.79 -6.07 -21.97
N THR A 9 -4.77 -5.48 -20.79
CA THR A 9 -4.40 -6.15 -19.52
C THR A 9 -5.50 -6.03 -18.48
N GLY A 10 -5.38 -6.76 -17.38
CA GLY A 10 -6.41 -6.82 -16.34
C GLY A 10 -7.49 -7.85 -16.63
N LYS A 11 -7.18 -8.84 -17.48
CA LYS A 11 -8.09 -9.96 -17.79
C LYS A 11 -8.26 -10.89 -16.59
N PRO A 12 -9.40 -11.59 -16.46
CA PRO A 12 -9.51 -12.70 -15.52
C PRO A 12 -8.52 -13.81 -15.88
N LEU A 13 -8.07 -14.60 -14.90
CA LEU A 13 -7.06 -15.66 -15.08
C LEU A 13 -7.44 -16.61 -16.22
N GLY A 14 -8.69 -17.06 -16.29
CA GLY A 14 -9.17 -17.93 -17.38
C GLY A 14 -9.20 -17.26 -18.77
N GLY A 15 -9.04 -15.94 -18.84
CA GLY A 15 -8.98 -15.15 -20.09
C GLY A 15 -7.57 -14.68 -20.44
N GLY A 16 -6.53 -15.23 -19.83
CA GLY A 16 -5.14 -14.82 -20.04
C GLY A 16 -4.65 -13.72 -19.11
N GLY A 17 -5.30 -13.53 -17.96
CA GLY A 17 -4.81 -12.66 -16.90
C GLY A 17 -3.57 -13.23 -16.21
N SER A 18 -2.75 -12.37 -15.60
CA SER A 18 -1.55 -12.79 -14.86
C SER A 18 -1.87 -13.09 -13.40
N GLU A 19 -1.39 -14.19 -12.90
CA GLU A 19 -1.30 -14.40 -11.45
C GLU A 19 -0.42 -13.31 -10.81
N GLY A 20 -0.62 -13.06 -9.52
CA GLY A 20 0.14 -12.04 -8.79
C GLY A 20 -0.26 -10.59 -9.10
N ARG A 21 -1.15 -10.33 -10.08
CA ARG A 21 -1.58 -8.97 -10.44
C ARG A 21 -2.31 -8.26 -9.31
N THR A 22 -3.10 -9.01 -8.55
CA THR A 22 -3.90 -8.46 -7.43
C THR A 22 -2.99 -7.87 -6.34
N GLU A 23 -1.91 -8.55 -6.01
CA GLU A 23 -0.96 -8.18 -4.97
C GLU A 23 0.06 -7.14 -5.45
N ALA A 24 0.28 -7.07 -6.75
CA ALA A 24 1.44 -6.44 -7.36
C ALA A 24 1.67 -4.98 -6.96
N THR A 25 0.63 -4.17 -6.87
CA THR A 25 0.78 -2.76 -6.51
C THR A 25 1.22 -2.62 -5.04
N GLY A 26 0.50 -3.29 -4.13
CA GLY A 26 0.83 -3.22 -2.70
C GLY A 26 2.20 -3.82 -2.37
N TYR A 27 2.56 -4.96 -2.99
CA TYR A 27 3.89 -5.53 -2.80
C TYR A 27 4.98 -4.68 -3.46
N GLY A 28 4.70 -4.03 -4.60
CA GLY A 28 5.61 -3.06 -5.20
C GLY A 28 5.94 -1.91 -4.24
N VAL A 29 4.93 -1.35 -3.56
CA VAL A 29 5.13 -0.37 -2.48
C VAL A 29 6.10 -0.91 -1.42
N ILE A 30 5.92 -2.16 -1.00
CA ILE A 30 6.76 -2.76 0.04
C ILE A 30 8.19 -3.02 -0.44
N TYR A 31 8.39 -3.37 -1.70
CA TYR A 31 9.74 -3.51 -2.25
C TYR A 31 10.48 -2.17 -2.26
N THR A 32 9.84 -1.07 -2.66
CA THR A 32 10.46 0.26 -2.63
C THR A 32 10.70 0.73 -1.20
N VAL A 33 9.77 0.48 -0.26
CA VAL A 33 9.97 0.77 1.18
C VAL A 33 11.16 -0.03 1.72
N ARG A 34 11.28 -1.30 1.39
CA ARG A 34 12.43 -2.14 1.80
C ARG A 34 13.76 -1.52 1.37
N GLU A 35 13.86 -1.08 0.13
CA GLU A 35 15.09 -0.46 -0.38
C GLU A 35 15.36 0.91 0.29
N ALA A 36 14.32 1.72 0.53
CA ALA A 36 14.46 2.96 1.26
C ALA A 36 14.95 2.72 2.71
N LEU A 37 14.40 1.73 3.41
CA LEU A 37 14.85 1.37 4.76
C LEU A 37 16.31 0.90 4.77
N LYS A 38 16.74 0.09 3.77
CA LYS A 38 18.15 -0.30 3.60
C LYS A 38 19.04 0.91 3.39
N HIS A 39 18.65 1.82 2.49
CA HIS A 39 19.38 3.06 2.21
C HIS A 39 19.55 3.91 3.48
N LEU A 40 18.51 4.03 4.27
CA LEU A 40 18.51 4.77 5.54
C LEU A 40 19.12 3.99 6.71
N LYS A 41 19.57 2.76 6.48
CA LYS A 41 20.14 1.85 7.51
C LYS A 41 19.17 1.60 8.68
N MET A 42 17.89 1.52 8.39
CA MET A 42 16.83 1.23 9.34
C MET A 42 16.52 -0.27 9.36
N ASP A 43 16.39 -0.83 10.56
CA ASP A 43 15.97 -2.24 10.73
C ASP A 43 14.45 -2.35 10.50
N SER A 44 14.05 -2.99 9.40
CA SER A 44 12.64 -3.13 9.03
C SER A 44 11.79 -3.77 10.14
N LYS A 45 12.36 -4.71 10.91
CA LYS A 45 11.66 -5.40 12.01
C LYS A 45 11.33 -4.48 13.19
N LYS A 46 12.00 -3.33 13.28
CA LYS A 46 11.78 -2.33 14.34
C LYS A 46 10.99 -1.12 13.81
N THR A 47 10.68 -1.08 12.52
CA THR A 47 9.92 0.02 11.93
C THR A 47 8.43 -0.17 12.10
N VAL A 48 7.75 0.97 12.18
CA VAL A 48 6.30 1.06 12.32
C VAL A 48 5.75 1.83 11.11
N ALA A 49 4.72 1.31 10.47
CA ALA A 49 4.01 1.99 9.40
C ALA A 49 2.63 2.47 9.85
N ALA A 50 2.17 3.59 9.29
CA ALA A 50 0.78 4.01 9.28
C ALA A 50 0.32 4.11 7.82
N ILE A 51 -0.83 3.54 7.52
CA ILE A 51 -1.31 3.38 6.14
C ILE A 51 -2.65 4.08 5.99
N GLU A 52 -2.76 4.93 4.98
CA GLU A 52 -4.03 5.49 4.57
C GLU A 52 -4.74 4.55 3.60
N GLY A 53 -6.01 4.28 3.90
CA GLY A 53 -6.81 3.38 3.08
C GLY A 53 -6.78 1.93 3.57
N PHE A 54 -7.74 1.15 3.07
CA PHE A 54 -7.78 -0.32 3.19
C PHE A 54 -8.35 -0.93 1.90
N GLY A 55 -8.11 -0.28 0.77
CA GLY A 55 -8.33 -0.83 -0.57
C GLY A 55 -7.22 -1.79 -0.97
N ASN A 56 -7.25 -2.26 -2.22
CA ASN A 56 -6.32 -3.29 -2.70
C ASN A 56 -4.84 -2.97 -2.43
N VAL A 57 -4.39 -1.76 -2.73
CA VAL A 57 -2.98 -1.36 -2.52
C VAL A 57 -2.64 -1.37 -1.03
N ALA A 58 -3.46 -0.73 -0.20
CA ALA A 58 -3.24 -0.64 1.24
C ALA A 58 -3.27 -2.00 1.94
N GLN A 59 -4.18 -2.91 1.54
CA GLN A 59 -4.27 -4.27 2.06
C GLN A 59 -2.96 -5.04 1.84
N TYR A 60 -2.48 -5.08 0.59
CA TYR A 60 -1.25 -5.82 0.28
C TYR A 60 0.00 -5.10 0.76
N ALA A 61 0.00 -3.77 0.86
CA ALA A 61 1.07 -3.03 1.53
C ALA A 61 1.13 -3.38 3.04
N ALA A 62 -0.01 -3.43 3.73
CA ALA A 62 -0.07 -3.82 5.13
C ALA A 62 0.41 -5.26 5.35
N ILE A 63 -0.08 -6.21 4.53
CA ILE A 63 0.35 -7.61 4.56
C ILE A 63 1.85 -7.72 4.34
N GLY A 64 2.38 -7.10 3.29
CA GLY A 64 3.80 -7.15 2.97
C GLY A 64 4.68 -6.50 4.03
N PHE A 65 4.22 -5.40 4.65
CA PHE A 65 4.95 -4.75 5.72
C PHE A 65 5.11 -5.65 6.94
N VAL A 66 4.06 -6.39 7.31
CA VAL A 66 4.08 -7.33 8.44
C VAL A 66 4.82 -8.62 8.07
N GLU A 67 4.44 -9.27 6.96
CA GLU A 67 4.90 -10.62 6.64
C GLU A 67 6.28 -10.65 5.97
N GLN A 68 6.60 -9.69 5.10
CA GLN A 68 7.87 -9.69 4.35
C GLN A 68 8.94 -8.85 5.04
N LEU A 69 8.57 -7.69 5.62
CA LEU A 69 9.54 -6.83 6.32
C LEU A 69 9.65 -7.15 7.81
N GLY A 70 8.67 -7.85 8.38
CA GLY A 70 8.61 -8.16 9.81
C GLY A 70 8.35 -6.93 10.68
N GLY A 71 7.92 -5.82 10.09
CA GLY A 71 7.60 -4.57 10.77
C GLY A 71 6.20 -4.59 11.38
N LYS A 72 5.80 -3.47 11.99
CA LYS A 72 4.50 -3.29 12.63
C LYS A 72 3.67 -2.25 11.89
N VAL A 73 2.42 -2.54 11.64
CA VAL A 73 1.44 -1.55 11.15
C VAL A 73 0.69 -0.99 12.36
N ALA A 74 0.84 0.30 12.65
CA ALA A 74 0.19 0.96 13.77
C ALA A 74 -1.32 1.15 13.52
N CYS A 75 -1.67 1.54 12.30
CA CYS A 75 -3.05 1.75 11.90
C CYS A 75 -3.23 1.60 10.39
N VAL A 76 -4.48 1.37 10.00
CA VAL A 76 -4.99 1.59 8.64
C VAL A 76 -6.18 2.52 8.71
N SER A 77 -6.43 3.32 7.68
CA SER A 77 -7.71 4.02 7.56
C SER A 77 -8.62 3.32 6.55
N CYS A 78 -9.93 3.45 6.72
CA CYS A 78 -10.89 2.84 5.82
C CYS A 78 -12.10 3.75 5.62
N TRP A 79 -12.51 3.91 4.37
CA TRP A 79 -13.77 4.58 4.05
C TRP A 79 -14.96 3.68 4.39
N ASP A 80 -15.84 4.18 5.23
CA ASP A 80 -17.11 3.52 5.53
C ASP A 80 -18.19 4.03 4.57
N ARG A 81 -18.66 3.15 3.72
CA ARG A 81 -19.68 3.48 2.72
C ARG A 81 -21.05 3.78 3.34
N HIS A 82 -21.34 3.17 4.49
CA HIS A 82 -22.62 3.33 5.19
C HIS A 82 -22.70 4.70 5.86
N ASP A 83 -21.63 5.08 6.56
CA ASP A 83 -21.54 6.37 7.26
C ASP A 83 -21.08 7.50 6.35
N LYS A 84 -20.52 7.20 5.18
CA LYS A 84 -19.88 8.15 4.27
C LYS A 84 -18.78 8.96 4.96
N LYS A 85 -17.97 8.27 5.76
CA LYS A 85 -16.83 8.81 6.51
C LYS A 85 -15.65 7.85 6.44
N SER A 86 -14.45 8.40 6.63
CA SER A 86 -13.26 7.59 6.86
C SER A 86 -13.04 7.38 8.36
N TYR A 87 -12.50 6.22 8.71
CA TYR A 87 -12.13 5.88 10.10
C TYR A 87 -10.73 5.28 10.11
N THR A 88 -9.98 5.58 11.16
CA THR A 88 -8.66 4.98 11.42
C THR A 88 -8.81 3.86 12.44
N TYR A 89 -8.35 2.68 12.07
CA TYR A 89 -8.35 1.46 12.89
C TYR A 89 -6.93 1.22 13.40
N SER A 90 -6.74 1.24 14.70
CA SER A 90 -5.46 0.97 15.34
C SER A 90 -5.58 -0.12 16.40
N HIS A 91 -4.51 -0.89 16.61
CA HIS A 91 -4.48 -1.92 17.63
C HIS A 91 -3.16 -1.85 18.43
N LYS A 92 -3.22 -2.03 19.75
CA LYS A 92 -2.06 -1.91 20.65
C LYS A 92 -0.88 -2.79 20.24
N GLN A 93 -1.16 -4.01 19.80
CA GLN A 93 -0.11 -4.96 19.35
C GLN A 93 0.30 -4.74 17.88
N GLY A 94 -0.38 -3.86 17.16
CA GLY A 94 -0.30 -3.64 15.73
C GLY A 94 -1.52 -4.19 15.01
N VAL A 95 -1.79 -3.65 13.84
CA VAL A 95 -2.87 -4.13 12.96
C VAL A 95 -2.50 -5.51 12.44
N ASP A 96 -3.44 -6.45 12.54
CA ASP A 96 -3.41 -7.70 11.78
C ASP A 96 -4.20 -7.49 10.46
N PRO A 97 -3.51 -7.33 9.33
CA PRO A 97 -4.20 -7.07 8.07
C PRO A 97 -4.99 -8.28 7.58
N ARG A 98 -4.57 -9.50 7.92
CA ARG A 98 -5.31 -10.72 7.55
C ARG A 98 -6.64 -10.81 8.29
N PHE A 99 -6.62 -10.52 9.60
CA PHE A 99 -7.85 -10.46 10.38
C PHE A 99 -8.81 -9.40 9.81
N LEU A 100 -8.33 -8.16 9.58
CA LEU A 100 -9.20 -7.12 9.03
C LEU A 100 -9.83 -7.51 7.70
N LEU A 101 -9.11 -8.25 6.84
CA LEU A 101 -9.68 -8.78 5.59
C LEU A 101 -10.83 -9.75 5.80
N THR A 102 -10.92 -10.43 6.94
CA THR A 102 -12.04 -11.36 7.23
C THR A 102 -13.32 -10.65 7.64
N ILE A 103 -13.20 -9.35 8.01
CA ILE A 103 -14.32 -8.54 8.51
C ILE A 103 -14.65 -7.35 7.61
N VAL A 104 -14.18 -7.33 6.37
CA VAL A 104 -14.63 -6.36 5.36
C VAL A 104 -15.86 -6.88 4.63
N ASP A 105 -16.78 -5.98 4.33
CA ASP A 105 -17.92 -6.28 3.48
C ASP A 105 -17.55 -6.35 1.98
N GLN A 106 -18.52 -6.66 1.13
CA GLN A 106 -18.33 -6.72 -0.33
C GLN A 106 -17.90 -5.37 -0.96
N TYR A 107 -17.98 -4.28 -0.24
CA TYR A 107 -17.59 -2.94 -0.67
C TYR A 107 -16.24 -2.49 -0.07
N GLY A 108 -15.62 -3.33 0.75
CA GLY A 108 -14.35 -3.05 1.39
C GLY A 108 -14.46 -2.24 2.70
N THR A 109 -15.68 -2.07 3.25
CA THR A 109 -15.89 -1.42 4.55
C THR A 109 -15.57 -2.40 5.67
N ILE A 110 -14.74 -1.99 6.64
CA ILE A 110 -14.42 -2.80 7.82
C ILE A 110 -15.63 -2.79 8.78
N ASP A 111 -16.04 -3.95 9.25
CA ASP A 111 -17.06 -4.08 10.30
C ASP A 111 -16.51 -3.51 11.63
N LYS A 112 -17.03 -2.35 12.02
CA LYS A 112 -16.60 -1.64 13.23
C LYS A 112 -16.82 -2.46 14.50
N LYS A 113 -17.97 -3.11 14.60
CA LYS A 113 -18.31 -3.90 15.80
C LYS A 113 -17.36 -5.09 15.95
N ALA A 114 -17.12 -5.82 14.87
CA ALA A 114 -16.17 -6.93 14.87
C ALA A 114 -14.73 -6.45 15.16
N ALA A 115 -14.34 -5.28 14.65
CA ALA A 115 -13.04 -4.68 14.97
C ALA A 115 -12.93 -4.29 16.45
N GLU A 116 -13.94 -3.63 17.03
CA GLU A 116 -13.96 -3.26 18.46
C GLU A 116 -13.93 -4.50 19.36
N GLU A 117 -14.69 -5.53 19.04
CA GLU A 117 -14.70 -6.81 19.76
C GLU A 117 -13.32 -7.50 19.73
N ALA A 118 -12.54 -7.27 18.66
CA ALA A 118 -11.16 -7.74 18.53
C ALA A 118 -10.12 -6.80 19.18
N GLY A 119 -10.55 -5.72 19.84
CA GLY A 119 -9.67 -4.80 20.57
C GLY A 119 -9.09 -3.66 19.75
N TYR A 120 -9.62 -3.41 18.56
CA TYR A 120 -9.24 -2.23 17.78
C TYR A 120 -9.86 -0.95 18.36
N VAL A 121 -9.09 0.12 18.30
CA VAL A 121 -9.55 1.49 18.60
C VAL A 121 -9.89 2.13 17.27
N ILE A 122 -11.08 2.72 17.19
CA ILE A 122 -11.61 3.40 16.01
C ILE A 122 -11.62 4.90 16.26
N GLU A 123 -10.97 5.65 15.38
CA GLU A 123 -10.82 7.11 15.47
C GLU A 123 -11.26 7.75 14.15
N ASP A 124 -11.32 9.08 14.10
CA ASP A 124 -11.58 9.82 12.87
C ASP A 124 -10.53 9.50 11.78
N GLY A 125 -10.95 9.56 10.53
CA GLY A 125 -10.17 9.08 9.39
C GLY A 125 -8.78 9.70 9.26
N ASP A 126 -8.64 10.98 9.58
CA ASP A 126 -7.36 11.71 9.53
C ASP A 126 -6.39 11.33 10.66
N ALA A 127 -6.83 10.57 11.67
CA ALA A 127 -5.96 10.17 12.77
C ALA A 127 -4.75 9.32 12.31
N TRP A 128 -4.82 8.67 11.15
CA TRP A 128 -3.73 7.85 10.62
C TRP A 128 -2.42 8.64 10.49
N ILE A 129 -2.47 9.90 10.03
CA ILE A 129 -1.28 10.71 9.78
C ILE A 129 -0.61 11.19 11.07
N THR A 130 -1.34 11.17 12.19
CA THR A 130 -0.84 11.61 13.50
C THR A 130 -0.16 10.49 14.29
N LYS A 131 -0.24 9.25 13.80
CA LYS A 131 0.29 8.09 14.53
C LYS A 131 1.83 8.09 14.58
N GLU A 132 2.35 7.58 15.67
CA GLU A 132 3.79 7.40 15.88
C GLU A 132 4.30 6.29 14.95
N ALA A 133 4.71 6.68 13.75
CA ALA A 133 5.18 5.78 12.70
C ALA A 133 6.48 6.28 12.08
N ASP A 134 7.29 5.36 11.59
CA ASP A 134 8.52 5.63 10.84
C ASP A 134 8.25 5.79 9.34
N VAL A 135 7.22 5.09 8.85
CA VAL A 135 6.82 5.03 7.44
C VAL A 135 5.35 5.42 7.33
N LEU A 136 5.04 6.41 6.49
CA LEU A 136 3.67 6.71 6.09
C LEU A 136 3.43 6.17 4.67
N ILE A 137 2.30 5.51 4.48
CA ILE A 137 1.88 4.98 3.18
C ILE A 137 0.51 5.55 2.82
N PRO A 138 0.45 6.74 2.18
CA PRO A 138 -0.80 7.27 1.66
C PRO A 138 -1.24 6.44 0.44
N ALA A 139 -2.32 5.67 0.59
CA ALA A 139 -2.79 4.71 -0.42
C ALA A 139 -4.30 4.83 -0.71
N ALA A 140 -4.89 6.02 -0.52
CA ALA A 140 -6.31 6.24 -0.72
C ALA A 140 -6.63 7.44 -1.61
N ILE A 141 -6.31 8.66 -1.20
CA ILE A 141 -6.87 9.89 -1.77
C ILE A 141 -5.76 10.79 -2.34
N GLU A 142 -6.00 11.30 -3.57
CA GLU A 142 -5.16 12.33 -4.19
C GLU A 142 -5.14 13.62 -3.34
N GLY A 143 -3.96 14.24 -3.18
CA GLY A 143 -3.77 15.51 -2.50
C GLY A 143 -4.08 15.52 -1.00
N HIS A 144 -4.26 14.37 -0.37
CA HIS A 144 -4.61 14.31 1.06
C HIS A 144 -3.42 14.69 1.96
N VAL A 145 -2.20 14.37 1.55
CA VAL A 145 -0.98 14.83 2.23
C VAL A 145 -0.60 16.19 1.66
N ASN A 146 -0.88 17.24 2.41
CA ASN A 146 -0.75 18.64 1.99
C ASN A 146 -0.19 19.52 3.12
N ALA A 147 -0.10 20.84 2.91
CA ALA A 147 0.45 21.79 3.87
C ALA A 147 -0.23 21.76 5.25
N GLU A 148 -1.50 21.38 5.34
CA GLU A 148 -2.22 21.31 6.62
C GLU A 148 -2.01 19.97 7.32
N THR A 149 -2.07 18.87 6.56
CA THR A 149 -1.95 17.53 7.12
C THR A 149 -0.51 17.20 7.51
N THR A 150 0.50 17.72 6.78
CA THR A 150 1.91 17.56 7.15
C THR A 150 2.26 18.16 8.52
N LYS A 151 1.57 19.23 8.95
CA LYS A 151 1.75 19.80 10.29
C LYS A 151 1.35 18.86 11.43
N LYS A 152 0.51 17.87 11.14
CA LYS A 152 0.02 16.87 12.10
C LYS A 152 0.92 15.61 12.16
N MET A 153 1.87 15.47 11.24
CA MET A 153 2.73 14.31 11.17
C MET A 153 3.62 14.19 12.41
N SER A 154 3.81 12.95 12.88
CA SER A 154 4.80 12.69 13.91
C SER A 154 6.23 13.01 13.42
N SER A 155 7.04 13.59 14.29
CA SER A 155 8.48 13.83 14.04
C SER A 155 9.28 12.54 13.86
N ARG A 156 8.69 11.40 14.18
CA ARG A 156 9.25 10.07 14.00
C ARG A 156 9.33 9.67 12.52
N VAL A 157 8.48 10.23 11.67
CA VAL A 157 8.40 9.86 10.25
C VAL A 157 9.73 10.09 9.55
N LYS A 158 10.23 9.07 8.86
CA LYS A 158 11.48 9.09 8.06
C LYS A 158 11.22 8.80 6.59
N VAL A 159 10.14 8.08 6.28
CA VAL A 159 9.80 7.67 4.92
C VAL A 159 8.32 7.96 4.65
N VAL A 160 8.04 8.52 3.49
CA VAL A 160 6.70 8.56 2.89
C VAL A 160 6.75 7.73 1.61
N ALA A 161 5.82 6.79 1.44
CA ALA A 161 5.75 5.89 0.29
C ALA A 161 4.38 6.05 -0.39
N GLU A 162 4.35 6.71 -1.51
CA GLU A 162 3.13 7.13 -2.20
C GLU A 162 2.45 5.95 -2.92
N GLY A 163 1.56 5.26 -2.22
CA GLY A 163 0.83 4.11 -2.76
C GLY A 163 -0.32 4.49 -3.68
N ALA A 164 -1.00 5.61 -3.44
CA ALA A 164 -2.00 6.18 -4.35
C ALA A 164 -1.34 7.01 -5.45
N ASN A 165 -2.12 7.44 -6.45
CA ASN A 165 -1.66 8.40 -7.44
C ASN A 165 -1.83 9.82 -6.90
N GLY A 166 -0.74 10.62 -6.94
CA GLY A 166 -0.73 12.00 -6.50
C GLY A 166 -1.20 12.24 -5.06
N PRO A 167 -0.87 11.41 -4.06
CA PRO A 167 -1.41 11.59 -2.72
C PRO A 167 -0.80 12.79 -1.99
N CYS A 168 0.40 13.21 -2.41
CA CYS A 168 1.13 14.33 -1.82
C CYS A 168 1.07 15.56 -2.74
N THR A 169 0.88 16.74 -2.15
CA THR A 169 0.95 18.01 -2.87
C THR A 169 2.39 18.53 -2.95
N PRO A 170 2.70 19.49 -3.86
CA PRO A 170 4.02 20.12 -3.92
C PRO A 170 4.46 20.75 -2.59
N GLU A 171 3.53 21.30 -1.80
CA GLU A 171 3.81 21.87 -0.49
C GLU A 171 4.21 20.78 0.53
N ALA A 172 3.64 19.58 0.40
CA ALA A 172 4.07 18.43 1.21
C ALA A 172 5.49 18.00 0.85
N ASP A 173 5.86 17.99 -0.44
CA ASP A 173 7.22 17.71 -0.88
C ASP A 173 8.25 18.70 -0.31
N GLU A 174 7.92 19.99 -0.28
CA GLU A 174 8.77 20.99 0.35
C GLU A 174 8.92 20.75 1.86
N PHE A 175 7.84 20.34 2.53
CA PHE A 175 7.91 19.95 3.94
C PHE A 175 8.81 18.72 4.14
N PHE A 176 8.70 17.69 3.29
CA PHE A 176 9.54 16.49 3.37
C PHE A 176 11.02 16.83 3.20
N LYS A 177 11.38 17.65 2.20
CA LYS A 177 12.74 18.11 1.99
C LYS A 177 13.29 18.87 3.20
N ALA A 178 12.50 19.81 3.74
CA ALA A 178 12.90 20.61 4.90
C ALA A 178 13.14 19.76 6.16
N ASN A 179 12.38 18.68 6.34
CA ASN A 179 12.46 17.78 7.49
C ASN A 179 13.30 16.52 7.24
N LYS A 180 13.97 16.41 6.08
CA LYS A 180 14.79 15.24 5.69
C LYS A 180 14.02 13.93 5.71
N ILE A 181 12.74 13.98 5.33
CA ILE A 181 11.89 12.80 5.14
C ILE A 181 12.14 12.28 3.73
N PHE A 182 12.44 10.99 3.61
CA PHE A 182 12.66 10.33 2.34
C PHE A 182 11.30 10.06 1.67
N ASN A 183 11.01 10.76 0.57
CA ASN A 183 9.79 10.53 -0.20
C ASN A 183 10.06 9.57 -1.36
N ILE A 184 9.23 8.53 -1.48
CA ILE A 184 9.19 7.62 -2.63
C ILE A 184 7.98 8.05 -3.47
N PRO A 185 8.19 8.72 -4.62
CA PRO A 185 7.11 9.28 -5.42
C PRO A 185 6.22 8.19 -6.02
N ASP A 186 4.98 8.51 -6.27
CA ASP A 186 3.91 7.61 -6.68
C ASP A 186 4.26 6.77 -7.92
N PHE A 187 4.77 7.41 -8.98
CA PHE A 187 5.11 6.74 -10.25
C PHE A 187 6.18 5.65 -10.10
N LEU A 188 7.00 5.71 -9.04
CA LEU A 188 7.95 4.65 -8.66
C LEU A 188 7.30 3.69 -7.65
N CYS A 189 6.72 4.25 -6.60
CA CYS A 189 6.22 3.49 -5.45
C CYS A 189 5.11 2.50 -5.86
N ASN A 190 4.13 2.95 -6.65
CA ASN A 190 2.99 2.13 -7.05
C ASN A 190 3.17 1.43 -8.41
N ALA A 191 4.35 1.50 -9.02
CA ALA A 191 4.65 0.93 -10.34
C ALA A 191 4.50 -0.61 -10.42
N GLY A 192 4.37 -1.30 -9.29
CA GLY A 192 4.21 -2.76 -9.27
C GLY A 192 3.01 -3.25 -10.08
N GLY A 193 1.90 -2.50 -10.03
CA GLY A 193 0.71 -2.81 -10.80
C GLY A 193 0.92 -2.75 -12.31
N VAL A 194 1.49 -1.65 -12.82
CA VAL A 194 1.74 -1.48 -14.25
C VAL A 194 2.84 -2.42 -14.74
N THR A 195 3.85 -2.69 -13.92
CA THR A 195 4.90 -3.68 -14.24
C THR A 195 4.31 -5.08 -14.44
N THR A 196 3.40 -5.49 -13.56
CA THR A 196 2.72 -6.80 -13.70
C THR A 196 1.72 -6.79 -14.86
N SER A 197 1.13 -5.66 -15.20
CA SER A 197 0.33 -5.53 -16.44
C SER A 197 1.20 -5.75 -17.67
N TYR A 198 2.42 -5.24 -17.70
CA TYR A 198 3.39 -5.55 -18.75
C TYR A 198 3.75 -7.05 -18.78
N PHE A 199 3.95 -7.68 -17.62
CA PHE A 199 4.17 -9.13 -17.54
C PHE A 199 2.98 -9.92 -18.11
N GLU A 200 1.75 -9.48 -17.85
CA GLU A 200 0.56 -10.09 -18.44
C GLU A 200 0.61 -10.03 -19.98
N GLN A 201 0.99 -8.89 -20.55
CA GLN A 201 1.17 -8.75 -21.98
C GLN A 201 2.22 -9.74 -22.51
N VAL A 202 3.41 -9.79 -21.90
CA VAL A 202 4.49 -10.70 -22.28
C VAL A 202 4.03 -12.17 -22.25
N GLN A 203 3.35 -12.58 -21.19
CA GLN A 203 2.83 -13.95 -21.05
C GLN A 203 1.81 -14.30 -22.15
N ASN A 204 0.95 -13.34 -22.49
CA ASN A 204 -0.02 -13.53 -23.57
C ASN A 204 0.64 -13.63 -24.95
N ASP A 205 1.66 -12.80 -25.25
CA ASP A 205 2.38 -12.82 -26.51
C ASP A 205 3.21 -14.09 -26.67
N MET A 206 3.75 -14.61 -25.55
CA MET A 206 4.48 -15.89 -25.51
C MET A 206 3.56 -17.10 -25.49
N ASN A 207 2.26 -16.91 -25.19
CA ASN A 207 1.31 -18.00 -24.88
C ASN A 207 1.84 -18.97 -23.81
N PHE A 208 2.52 -18.43 -22.80
CA PHE A 208 3.11 -19.17 -21.69
C PHE A 208 2.96 -18.37 -20.40
N TYR A 209 2.33 -18.98 -19.39
CA TYR A 209 1.93 -18.29 -18.18
C TYR A 209 2.78 -18.70 -16.98
N TRP A 210 3.25 -17.71 -16.25
CA TRP A 210 4.04 -17.87 -15.04
C TRP A 210 3.14 -18.10 -13.83
N THR A 211 3.66 -18.85 -12.88
CA THR A 211 3.05 -18.99 -11.57
C THR A 211 3.10 -17.68 -10.79
N LYS A 212 2.26 -17.53 -9.78
CA LYS A 212 2.25 -16.36 -8.89
C LYS A 212 3.64 -16.05 -8.33
N ASN A 213 4.37 -17.07 -7.88
CA ASN A 213 5.72 -16.88 -7.31
C ASN A 213 6.69 -16.35 -8.35
N GLU A 214 6.71 -16.89 -9.56
CA GLU A 214 7.56 -16.39 -10.64
C GLU A 214 7.25 -14.93 -10.99
N VAL A 215 5.96 -14.56 -11.04
CA VAL A 215 5.53 -13.18 -11.28
C VAL A 215 6.05 -12.26 -10.19
N LEU A 216 5.88 -12.63 -8.92
CA LEU A 216 6.28 -11.81 -7.78
C LEU A 216 7.80 -11.69 -7.64
N GLU A 217 8.57 -12.74 -7.92
CA GLU A 217 10.04 -12.70 -7.97
C GLU A 217 10.56 -11.77 -9.09
N LYS A 218 9.95 -11.86 -10.28
CA LYS A 218 10.26 -10.95 -11.39
C LYS A 218 9.88 -9.50 -11.05
N LEU A 219 8.75 -9.31 -10.36
CA LEU A 219 8.32 -8.00 -9.91
C LEU A 219 9.31 -7.42 -8.90
N ASP A 220 9.70 -8.18 -7.89
CA ASP A 220 10.71 -7.75 -6.91
C ASP A 220 11.99 -7.30 -7.62
N THR A 221 12.51 -8.13 -8.51
CA THR A 221 13.71 -7.80 -9.31
C THR A 221 13.55 -6.49 -10.09
N LYS A 222 12.36 -6.22 -10.67
CA LYS A 222 12.11 -5.01 -11.45
C LYS A 222 11.93 -3.76 -10.60
N MET A 223 11.36 -3.90 -9.41
CA MET A 223 11.13 -2.79 -8.50
C MET A 223 12.37 -2.39 -7.71
N THR A 224 13.44 -3.20 -7.72
CA THR A 224 14.65 -2.98 -6.91
C THR A 224 15.93 -2.78 -7.71
N ASN A 225 15.88 -2.93 -9.03
CA ASN A 225 16.96 -2.64 -9.97
C ASN A 225 16.67 -1.36 -10.75
#